data_79fd06e99df0f52f7da8c93a259e7f0a
#
_entry.id   79fd06e99df0f52f7da8c93a259e7f0a
#
_cell.length_a   1.000
_cell.length_b   1.000
_cell.length_c   1.000
_cell.angle_alpha   90.00
_cell.angle_beta   90.00
_cell.angle_gamma   90.00
#
_symmetry.space_group_name_H-M   'P 1'
#
loop_
_entity.id
_entity.type
_entity.pdbx_description
1 polymer ?
#
loop_
_entity_poly.entity_id
_entity_poly.type
_entity_poly.pdbx_seq_one_letter_code
_entity_poly.pdbx_strand_id
1 'polypeptide(L)'
;MPTPNARKLSFCVLLLSAICLGCNQGPRNGKPIVGSPDGDVELLTLTAEGTIEHSEGKFLELVQRTDQKLVLVDFWASWCGPCLKLGPTLEKIKSKWGDNIDVVKVDVDDCPEISQYLDVSSIPDVRIYRGGTQVGGFVGTMPFAEIDSLLKSLK
;
A
#
# COMPACT_ATOMS: atom_id res chain seq x y z
N MET A 1 -44.10 38.71 -47.17
CA MET A 1 -43.01 39.58 -47.65
C MET A 1 -42.14 39.87 -46.46
N PRO A 2 -40.84 39.96 -46.61
CA PRO A 2 -39.88 38.86 -46.73
C PRO A 2 -38.90 38.73 -45.53
N THR A 3 -38.23 37.63 -45.46
CA THR A 3 -37.01 37.35 -44.70
C THR A 3 -35.87 38.33 -45.06
N PRO A 4 -34.75 38.42 -44.31
CA PRO A 4 -33.73 37.38 -44.46
C PRO A 4 -32.83 37.10 -43.23
N ASN A 5 -32.35 35.87 -43.16
CA ASN A 5 -30.97 35.42 -43.04
C ASN A 5 -29.95 36.26 -42.26
N ALA A 6 -29.41 35.66 -41.24
CA ALA A 6 -28.00 35.92 -40.87
C ALA A 6 -27.34 34.64 -40.37
N ARG A 7 -26.52 34.09 -41.24
CA ARG A 7 -25.49 33.07 -40.92
C ARG A 7 -24.50 33.64 -39.89
N LYS A 8 -24.32 32.98 -38.79
CA LYS A 8 -23.14 33.17 -37.97
C LYS A 8 -22.32 31.89 -37.95
N LEU A 9 -21.23 31.95 -38.67
CA LEU A 9 -20.13 31.02 -38.57
C LEU A 9 -19.59 31.11 -37.14
N SER A 10 -19.66 30.02 -36.43
CA SER A 10 -18.95 29.89 -35.15
C SER A 10 -17.60 29.25 -35.42
N PHE A 11 -16.57 30.04 -35.25
CA PHE A 11 -15.19 29.64 -35.32
C PHE A 11 -14.92 28.64 -34.18
N CYS A 12 -14.68 27.41 -34.55
CA CYS A 12 -14.21 26.38 -33.63
C CYS A 12 -12.72 26.61 -33.42
N VAL A 13 -12.36 27.32 -32.34
CA VAL A 13 -10.97 27.44 -31.89
C VAL A 13 -10.62 26.17 -31.19
N LEU A 14 -9.90 25.28 -31.87
CA LEU A 14 -9.22 24.13 -31.30
C LEU A 14 -8.04 24.61 -30.46
N LEU A 15 -8.27 24.78 -29.17
CA LEU A 15 -7.19 24.86 -28.17
C LEU A 15 -6.74 23.43 -27.85
N LEU A 16 -5.67 23.01 -28.52
CA LEU A 16 -4.88 21.87 -28.08
C LEU A 16 -4.16 22.27 -26.76
N SER A 17 -4.80 22.01 -25.65
CA SER A 17 -4.12 21.98 -24.37
C SER A 17 -3.34 20.66 -24.31
N ALA A 18 -2.04 20.74 -24.53
CA ALA A 18 -1.11 19.68 -24.17
C ALA A 18 -1.16 19.51 -22.65
N ILE A 19 -2.00 18.60 -22.19
CA ILE A 19 -1.98 18.16 -20.79
C ILE A 19 -0.75 17.26 -20.67
N CYS A 20 0.32 17.82 -20.08
CA CYS A 20 1.38 17.02 -19.51
C CYS A 20 0.74 16.05 -18.52
N LEU A 21 0.63 14.79 -18.91
CA LEU A 21 0.37 13.72 -17.95
C LEU A 21 1.60 13.62 -17.02
N GLY A 22 1.63 14.47 -16.00
CA GLY A 22 2.44 14.23 -14.82
C GLY A 22 1.97 12.89 -14.25
N CYS A 23 2.92 11.95 -14.10
CA CYS A 23 2.68 10.70 -13.42
C CYS A 23 2.29 10.97 -11.96
N ASN A 24 1.04 11.31 -11.74
CA ASN A 24 0.43 11.26 -10.43
C ASN A 24 0.10 9.78 -10.17
N GLN A 25 1.05 9.04 -9.58
CA GLN A 25 0.74 7.74 -9.00
C GLN A 25 -0.10 8.02 -7.75
N GLY A 26 -1.40 8.26 -7.97
CA GLY A 26 -2.39 8.23 -6.91
C GLY A 26 -2.38 6.88 -6.19
N PRO A 27 -3.02 6.76 -5.02
CA PRO A 27 -3.04 5.53 -4.25
C PRO A 27 -3.43 4.38 -5.19
N ARG A 28 -2.56 3.38 -5.30
CA ARG A 28 -2.86 2.18 -6.08
C ARG A 28 -4.04 1.51 -5.37
N ASN A 29 -5.24 1.65 -5.94
CA ASN A 29 -6.39 0.89 -5.48
C ASN A 29 -6.10 -0.58 -5.76
N GLY A 30 -5.51 -1.24 -4.78
CA GLY A 30 -5.19 -2.65 -4.84
C GLY A 30 -6.44 -3.50 -4.89
N LYS A 31 -6.26 -4.74 -5.31
CA LYS A 31 -7.30 -5.77 -5.30
C LYS A 31 -7.87 -5.89 -3.88
N PRO A 32 -9.19 -5.96 -3.71
CA PRO A 32 -9.78 -6.13 -2.39
C PRO A 32 -9.32 -7.43 -1.75
N ILE A 33 -9.04 -7.39 -0.46
CA ILE A 33 -8.61 -8.56 0.33
C ILE A 33 -9.74 -9.59 0.45
N VAL A 34 -11.00 -9.19 0.30
CA VAL A 34 -12.15 -10.09 0.35
C VAL A 34 -12.03 -11.17 -0.72
N GLY A 35 -11.99 -12.44 -0.29
CA GLY A 35 -11.77 -13.60 -1.16
C GLY A 35 -10.30 -13.96 -1.39
N SER A 36 -9.35 -13.26 -0.75
CA SER A 36 -7.96 -13.68 -0.70
C SER A 36 -7.82 -15.03 0.00
N PRO A 37 -6.89 -15.89 -0.42
CA PRO A 37 -6.43 -17.00 0.42
C PRO A 37 -5.97 -16.50 1.78
N ASP A 38 -6.13 -17.34 2.81
CA ASP A 38 -5.61 -17.09 4.15
C ASP A 38 -4.36 -17.93 4.38
N GLY A 39 -3.49 -17.48 5.28
CA GLY A 39 -2.25 -18.18 5.61
C GLY A 39 -1.66 -17.66 6.90
N ASP A 40 -0.72 -18.43 7.45
CA ASP A 40 0.05 -18.02 8.60
C ASP A 40 1.12 -17.03 8.15
N VAL A 41 1.17 -15.88 8.83
CA VAL A 41 2.07 -14.78 8.53
C VAL A 41 2.71 -14.24 9.80
N GLU A 42 3.84 -13.58 9.66
CA GLU A 42 4.57 -13.00 10.76
C GLU A 42 4.00 -11.61 11.14
N LEU A 43 3.79 -11.40 12.42
CA LEU A 43 3.35 -10.12 13.00
C LEU A 43 4.44 -9.55 13.91
N LEU A 44 4.86 -8.30 13.66
CA LEU A 44 5.74 -7.57 14.57
C LEU A 44 4.94 -6.97 15.72
N THR A 45 5.26 -7.35 16.95
CA THR A 45 4.68 -6.83 18.18
C THR A 45 5.70 -5.99 18.95
N LEU A 46 5.25 -4.90 19.57
CA LEU A 46 6.06 -4.09 20.47
C LEU A 46 5.74 -4.52 21.92
N THR A 47 6.75 -5.01 22.63
CA THR A 47 6.59 -5.37 24.04
C THR A 47 6.54 -4.15 24.96
N ALA A 48 6.13 -4.34 26.20
CA ALA A 48 6.12 -3.28 27.22
C ALA A 48 7.53 -2.72 27.51
N GLU A 49 8.57 -3.54 27.27
CA GLU A 49 9.98 -3.19 27.40
C GLU A 49 10.52 -2.41 26.20
N GLY A 50 9.73 -2.25 25.14
CA GLY A 50 10.10 -1.53 23.91
C GLY A 50 10.91 -2.37 22.93
N THR A 51 10.92 -3.70 23.05
CA THR A 51 11.54 -4.62 22.09
C THR A 51 10.52 -5.06 21.06
N ILE A 52 11.02 -5.43 19.86
CA ILE A 52 10.18 -6.04 18.81
C ILE A 52 10.25 -7.55 18.96
N GLU A 53 9.10 -8.16 19.08
CA GLU A 53 8.91 -9.61 19.03
C GLU A 53 8.19 -10.01 17.75
N HIS A 54 8.47 -11.21 17.29
CA HIS A 54 7.87 -11.81 16.10
C HIS A 54 6.88 -12.88 16.56
N SER A 55 5.62 -12.75 16.15
CA SER A 55 4.55 -13.70 16.46
C SER A 55 3.84 -14.12 15.17
N GLU A 56 3.15 -15.23 15.20
CA GLU A 56 2.36 -15.70 14.07
C GLU A 56 0.91 -15.23 14.17
N GLY A 57 0.26 -15.04 13.02
CA GLY A 57 -1.15 -14.69 12.93
C GLY A 57 -1.73 -15.06 11.57
N LYS A 58 -3.06 -15.05 11.47
CA LYS A 58 -3.75 -15.28 10.20
C LYS A 58 -3.84 -14.00 9.39
N PHE A 59 -3.44 -14.06 8.12
CA PHE A 59 -3.37 -12.92 7.22
C PHE A 59 -4.69 -12.13 7.17
N LEU A 60 -5.81 -12.83 6.92
CA LEU A 60 -7.10 -12.16 6.79
C LEU A 60 -7.57 -11.51 8.09
N GLU A 61 -7.35 -12.14 9.24
CA GLU A 61 -7.70 -11.58 10.55
C GLU A 61 -6.92 -10.31 10.83
N LEU A 62 -5.62 -10.28 10.47
CA LEU A 62 -4.77 -9.14 10.68
C LEU A 62 -5.10 -7.97 9.77
N VAL A 63 -5.50 -8.22 8.52
CA VAL A 63 -5.69 -7.17 7.53
C VAL A 63 -7.14 -6.69 7.41
N GLN A 64 -8.14 -7.56 7.64
CA GLN A 64 -9.58 -7.22 7.58
C GLN A 64 -10.13 -6.64 8.89
N ARG A 65 -9.32 -5.90 9.63
CA ARG A 65 -9.71 -5.31 10.91
C ARG A 65 -10.81 -4.27 10.78
N THR A 66 -11.66 -4.19 11.80
CA THR A 66 -12.76 -3.20 11.88
C THR A 66 -12.40 -1.94 12.68
N ASP A 67 -11.26 -1.96 13.39
CA ASP A 67 -10.81 -0.89 14.29
C ASP A 67 -10.13 0.31 13.60
N GLN A 68 -10.14 0.34 12.26
CA GLN A 68 -9.56 1.41 11.43
C GLN A 68 -8.04 1.63 11.63
N LYS A 69 -7.37 0.73 12.33
CA LYS A 69 -5.93 0.74 12.48
C LYS A 69 -5.24 0.51 11.14
N LEU A 70 -4.12 1.17 10.92
CA LEU A 70 -3.29 0.91 9.74
C LEU A 70 -2.57 -0.44 9.89
N VAL A 71 -2.56 -1.22 8.83
CA VAL A 71 -1.81 -2.46 8.74
C VAL A 71 -0.83 -2.34 7.57
N LEU A 72 0.45 -2.39 7.88
CA LEU A 72 1.52 -2.37 6.88
C LEU A 72 1.90 -3.82 6.60
N VAL A 73 1.69 -4.26 5.37
CA VAL A 73 2.00 -5.62 4.90
C VAL A 73 3.25 -5.57 4.03
N ASP A 74 4.31 -6.26 4.45
CA ASP A 74 5.59 -6.38 3.73
C ASP A 74 5.68 -7.75 3.06
N PHE A 75 5.63 -7.80 1.74
CA PHE A 75 5.92 -9.01 0.97
C PHE A 75 7.42 -9.11 0.73
N TRP A 76 8.01 -10.18 1.25
CA TRP A 76 9.47 -10.35 1.31
C TRP A 76 9.88 -11.81 1.08
N ALA A 77 11.18 -12.06 1.01
CA ALA A 77 11.77 -13.40 1.05
C ALA A 77 13.18 -13.35 1.66
N SER A 78 13.63 -14.48 2.21
CA SER A 78 14.95 -14.59 2.85
C SER A 78 16.13 -14.38 1.89
N TRP A 79 15.97 -14.68 0.61
CA TRP A 79 16.98 -14.46 -0.45
C TRP A 79 16.96 -13.03 -1.02
N CYS A 80 15.99 -12.20 -0.67
CA CYS A 80 15.83 -10.85 -1.19
C CYS A 80 16.71 -9.84 -0.43
N GLY A 81 17.86 -9.50 -0.96
CA GLY A 81 18.79 -8.56 -0.33
C GLY A 81 18.19 -7.18 0.02
N PRO A 82 17.41 -6.53 -0.87
CA PRO A 82 16.69 -5.29 -0.54
C PRO A 82 15.68 -5.46 0.59
N CYS A 83 14.98 -6.61 0.66
CA CYS A 83 14.01 -6.91 1.72
C CYS A 83 14.70 -6.97 3.09
N LEU A 84 15.85 -7.65 3.16
CA LEU A 84 16.64 -7.75 4.40
C LEU A 84 17.13 -6.38 4.89
N LYS A 85 17.34 -5.41 3.98
CA LYS A 85 17.70 -4.03 4.36
C LYS A 85 16.48 -3.23 4.83
N LEU A 86 15.29 -3.53 4.32
CA LEU A 86 14.06 -2.85 4.71
C LEU A 86 13.57 -3.29 6.10
N GLY A 87 13.74 -4.56 6.46
CA GLY A 87 13.27 -5.15 7.73
C GLY A 87 13.54 -4.27 8.96
N PRO A 88 14.82 -3.91 9.26
CA PRO A 88 15.13 -3.04 10.40
C PRO A 88 14.47 -1.65 10.35
N THR A 89 14.13 -1.16 9.16
CA THR A 89 13.39 0.09 9.00
C THR A 89 11.94 -0.07 9.41
N LEU A 90 11.31 -1.18 9.06
CA LEU A 90 9.94 -1.50 9.45
C LEU A 90 9.82 -1.76 10.96
N GLU A 91 10.80 -2.39 11.58
CA GLU A 91 10.88 -2.54 13.04
C GLU A 91 10.93 -1.18 13.74
N LYS A 92 11.73 -0.23 13.21
CA LYS A 92 11.76 1.16 13.71
C LYS A 92 10.42 1.87 13.54
N ILE A 93 9.71 1.63 12.43
CA ILE A 93 8.35 2.13 12.22
C ILE A 93 7.41 1.58 13.28
N LYS A 94 7.43 0.25 13.50
CA LYS A 94 6.63 -0.39 14.57
C LYS A 94 6.96 0.19 15.94
N SER A 95 8.24 0.33 16.28
CA SER A 95 8.67 0.92 17.55
C SER A 95 8.16 2.35 17.75
N LYS A 96 8.20 3.18 16.70
CA LYS A 96 7.72 4.57 16.75
C LYS A 96 6.20 4.69 16.85
N TRP A 97 5.48 3.89 16.09
CA TRP A 97 4.03 3.97 15.96
C TRP A 97 3.28 3.15 17.01
N GLY A 98 3.96 2.18 17.64
CA GLY A 98 3.41 1.33 18.69
C GLY A 98 2.12 0.64 18.25
N ASP A 99 1.07 0.78 19.05
CA ASP A 99 -0.24 0.18 18.79
C ASP A 99 -1.07 0.91 17.73
N ASN A 100 -0.57 2.02 17.18
CA ASN A 100 -1.26 2.73 16.10
C ASN A 100 -1.11 2.06 14.73
N ILE A 101 -0.21 1.10 14.59
CA ILE A 101 0.03 0.34 13.36
C ILE A 101 0.35 -1.12 13.69
N ASP A 102 -0.11 -2.02 12.83
CA ASP A 102 0.42 -3.38 12.78
C ASP A 102 1.35 -3.53 11.58
N VAL A 103 2.44 -4.28 11.76
CA VAL A 103 3.38 -4.62 10.69
C VAL A 103 3.33 -6.13 10.52
N VAL A 104 2.86 -6.55 9.37
CA VAL A 104 2.69 -7.95 8.98
C VAL A 104 3.70 -8.26 7.89
N LYS A 105 4.42 -9.36 8.03
CA LYS A 105 5.38 -9.82 7.02
C LYS A 105 4.86 -11.10 6.37
N VAL A 106 4.82 -11.11 5.06
CA VAL A 106 4.36 -12.25 4.24
C VAL A 106 5.56 -12.74 3.44
N ASP A 107 6.10 -13.92 3.81
CA ASP A 107 7.10 -14.58 2.98
C ASP A 107 6.43 -15.12 1.72
N VAL A 108 6.90 -14.69 0.54
CA VAL A 108 6.28 -15.07 -0.73
C VAL A 108 6.51 -16.53 -1.09
N ASP A 109 7.53 -17.16 -0.51
CA ASP A 109 7.83 -18.57 -0.69
C ASP A 109 6.94 -19.45 0.20
N ASP A 110 6.60 -18.99 1.41
CA ASP A 110 5.73 -19.70 2.36
C ASP A 110 4.24 -19.44 2.07
N CYS A 111 3.91 -18.25 1.52
CA CYS A 111 2.53 -17.83 1.22
C CYS A 111 2.33 -17.47 -0.27
N PRO A 112 2.61 -18.39 -1.21
CA PRO A 112 2.53 -18.10 -2.64
C PRO A 112 1.11 -17.77 -3.11
N GLU A 113 0.07 -18.37 -2.51
CA GLU A 113 -1.32 -18.14 -2.90
C GLU A 113 -1.76 -16.70 -2.57
N ILE A 114 -1.35 -16.14 -1.42
CA ILE A 114 -1.63 -14.78 -1.03
C ILE A 114 -0.92 -13.82 -1.99
N SER A 115 0.36 -14.08 -2.26
CA SER A 115 1.20 -13.26 -3.13
C SER A 115 0.67 -13.24 -4.57
N GLN A 116 0.28 -14.39 -5.11
CA GLN A 116 -0.32 -14.51 -6.44
C GLN A 116 -1.69 -13.83 -6.51
N TYR A 117 -2.57 -14.07 -5.52
CA TYR A 117 -3.89 -13.45 -5.47
C TYR A 117 -3.80 -11.92 -5.47
N LEU A 118 -2.83 -11.36 -4.75
CA LEU A 118 -2.64 -9.92 -4.64
C LEU A 118 -1.76 -9.34 -5.76
N ASP A 119 -1.40 -10.13 -6.78
CA ASP A 119 -0.59 -9.72 -7.93
C ASP A 119 0.77 -9.09 -7.51
N VAL A 120 1.44 -9.71 -6.52
CA VAL A 120 2.80 -9.30 -6.11
C VAL A 120 3.77 -9.69 -7.20
N SER A 121 4.34 -8.73 -7.90
CA SER A 121 5.20 -8.94 -9.07
C SER A 121 6.69 -8.69 -8.78
N SER A 122 7.01 -8.03 -7.69
CA SER A 122 8.39 -7.74 -7.26
C SER A 122 8.43 -7.49 -5.77
N ILE A 123 9.54 -7.82 -5.11
CA ILE A 123 9.76 -7.63 -3.68
C ILE A 123 11.01 -6.79 -3.41
N PRO A 124 11.03 -6.02 -2.28
CA PRO A 124 9.93 -5.87 -1.33
C PRO A 124 8.74 -5.10 -1.93
N ASP A 125 7.51 -5.55 -1.64
CA ASP A 125 6.26 -4.84 -1.96
C ASP A 125 5.55 -4.55 -0.63
N VAL A 126 5.47 -3.29 -0.27
CA VAL A 126 4.84 -2.88 0.98
C VAL A 126 3.49 -2.26 0.68
N ARG A 127 2.44 -2.82 1.26
CA ARG A 127 1.06 -2.35 1.11
C ARG A 127 0.50 -1.92 2.45
N ILE A 128 -0.26 -0.86 2.46
CA ILE A 128 -0.87 -0.30 3.67
C ILE A 128 -2.38 -0.44 3.55
N TYR A 129 -2.97 -1.11 4.52
CA TYR A 129 -4.40 -1.38 4.57
C TYR A 129 -5.06 -0.67 5.73
N ARG A 130 -6.36 -0.39 5.56
CA ARG A 130 -7.28 0.03 6.62
C ARG A 130 -8.63 -0.64 6.38
N GLY A 131 -9.11 -1.40 7.36
CA GLY A 131 -10.39 -2.11 7.24
C GLY A 131 -10.49 -3.02 6.01
N GLY A 132 -9.41 -3.73 5.66
CA GLY A 132 -9.33 -4.60 4.48
C GLY A 132 -9.17 -3.89 3.14
N THR A 133 -9.10 -2.56 3.12
CA THR A 133 -8.91 -1.77 1.89
C THR A 133 -7.49 -1.24 1.82
N GLN A 134 -6.83 -1.42 0.68
CA GLN A 134 -5.51 -0.84 0.45
C GLN A 134 -5.63 0.68 0.29
N VAL A 135 -4.95 1.40 1.18
CA VAL A 135 -4.96 2.88 1.22
C VAL A 135 -3.63 3.50 0.78
N GLY A 136 -2.58 2.69 0.64
CA GLY A 136 -1.26 3.15 0.19
C GLY A 136 -0.29 2.00 0.01
N GLY A 137 0.97 2.32 -0.27
CA GLY A 137 2.05 1.35 -0.40
C GLY A 137 3.18 1.84 -1.29
N PHE A 138 4.25 1.03 -1.38
CA PHE A 138 5.41 1.27 -2.23
C PHE A 138 6.09 -0.05 -2.59
N VAL A 139 6.90 -0.04 -3.63
CA VAL A 139 7.71 -1.18 -4.06
C VAL A 139 9.18 -0.79 -3.97
N GLY A 140 10.01 -1.71 -3.51
CA GLY A 140 11.42 -1.47 -3.24
C GLY A 140 11.68 -0.93 -1.84
N THR A 141 12.89 -0.44 -1.59
CA THR A 141 13.28 0.15 -0.30
C THR A 141 12.85 1.60 -0.22
N MET A 142 12.42 2.02 0.97
CA MET A 142 12.07 3.41 1.28
C MET A 142 12.70 3.82 2.61
N PRO A 143 13.29 5.03 2.71
CA PRO A 143 13.85 5.52 3.97
C PRO A 143 12.78 5.69 5.05
N PHE A 144 13.18 5.52 6.31
CA PHE A 144 12.30 5.67 7.48
C PHE A 144 11.45 6.95 7.46
N ALA A 145 12.09 8.10 7.15
CA ALA A 145 11.40 9.39 7.14
C ALA A 145 10.29 9.47 6.09
N GLU A 146 10.47 8.83 4.95
CA GLU A 146 9.48 8.78 3.87
C GLU A 146 8.31 7.86 4.24
N ILE A 147 8.60 6.67 4.81
CA ILE A 147 7.55 5.76 5.32
C ILE A 147 6.74 6.46 6.41
N ASP A 148 7.40 7.11 7.36
CA ASP A 148 6.75 7.86 8.43
C ASP A 148 5.84 8.99 7.91
N SER A 149 6.30 9.71 6.88
CA SER A 149 5.52 10.76 6.23
C SER A 149 4.31 10.20 5.48
N LEU A 150 4.50 9.08 4.77
CA LEU A 150 3.42 8.38 4.08
C LEU A 150 2.34 7.93 5.08
N LEU A 151 2.73 7.28 6.17
CA LEU A 151 1.80 6.82 7.19
C LEU A 151 1.03 7.99 7.84
N LYS A 152 1.68 9.13 8.07
CA LYS A 152 1.02 10.35 8.58
C LYS A 152 -0.02 10.90 7.62
N SER A 153 0.23 10.84 6.32
CA SER A 153 -0.72 11.31 5.30
C SER A 153 -1.96 10.42 5.17
N LEU A 154 -1.88 9.20 5.69
CA LEU A 154 -2.96 8.22 5.67
C LEU A 154 -3.77 8.18 6.99
N LYS A 155 -3.47 9.02 7.98
CA LYS A 155 -4.19 9.08 9.28
C LYS A 155 -5.55 9.74 9.20
#